data_ad7af9c6def1d95bbd5e70e84eea5da3
#
_entry.id   ad7af9c6def1d95bbd5e70e84eea5da3
#
_cell.length_a   1.000
_cell.length_b   1.000
_cell.length_c   1.000
_cell.angle_alpha   90.00
_cell.angle_beta   90.00
_cell.angle_gamma   90.00
#
_symmetry.space_group_name_H-M   'P 1'
#
loop_
_entity.id
_entity.type
_entity.pdbx_description
1 polymer ?
#
loop_
_entity_poly.entity_id
_entity_poly.type
_entity_poly.pdbx_seq_one_letter_code
_entity_poly.pdbx_strand_id
1 'polypeptide(L)'
;MEKNSFLEMEQESDKPPSTRPQPARPWRVAVIANLKGETPLPFDGPADAGAEFDRKETIEAICNAIASNGHKSFFLPADNNLPYALRDLNPDICFNIAEGLGGDAREAQVPALLEMLRIPYTASCVLANAIALDKTMTKRIWRERGLPIAEFQEFVHGSEPLSSMLHFPLFAKPAREGTGMGVDEKAVINTMRELRQRVGWIIKEYHQPALVEEFLPGREFTIGVLGREDAILYSPRPDLYRNDGFHRFNTLEVDAGKSVTPGIYGHTAKTLTNADAGVPGFICPANVSRQLGDKLHRLAVAAHKAIGALDVSRVDMRMDSFGQPKLIEINTLPGLTPGFSDLCVIANSEGITYRDLILEILYLGASRFKLLEPATFGPFSIDALKPRRVRESVVVRR
;
A
#
# COMPACT_ATOMS: atom_id res chain seq x y z
N MET A 1 -58.45 3.70 -37.41
CA MET A 1 -58.13 2.98 -36.16
C MET A 1 -56.83 2.28 -36.35
N GLU A 2 -55.72 2.96 -36.15
CA GLU A 2 -54.41 2.38 -36.00
C GLU A 2 -53.66 3.25 -35.00
N LYS A 3 -53.48 2.73 -33.84
CA LYS A 3 -52.67 3.36 -32.78
C LYS A 3 -51.78 2.27 -32.14
N ASN A 4 -50.54 2.66 -31.97
CA ASN A 4 -49.54 2.09 -31.05
C ASN A 4 -48.82 0.81 -31.46
N SER A 5 -47.70 1.00 -32.12
CA SER A 5 -46.58 0.07 -32.13
C SER A 5 -45.22 0.79 -32.15
N PHE A 6 -45.03 1.81 -31.28
CA PHE A 6 -43.77 2.58 -31.22
C PHE A 6 -43.22 2.80 -29.80
N LEU A 7 -43.55 1.91 -28.84
CA LEU A 7 -43.16 2.09 -27.45
C LEU A 7 -42.55 0.82 -26.79
N GLU A 8 -41.85 -0.02 -27.56
CA GLU A 8 -41.15 -1.18 -26.97
C GLU A 8 -39.71 -1.38 -27.52
N MET A 9 -38.96 -0.30 -27.80
CA MET A 9 -37.54 -0.40 -28.20
C MET A 9 -36.62 0.53 -27.42
N GLU A 10 -36.89 0.74 -26.14
CA GLU A 10 -35.94 1.42 -25.24
C GLU A 10 -35.85 0.70 -23.93
N GLN A 11 -35.04 -0.34 -23.82
CA GLN A 11 -34.49 -0.86 -22.54
C GLN A 11 -33.53 -2.06 -22.71
N GLU A 12 -32.67 -2.05 -23.71
CA GLU A 12 -31.67 -3.12 -23.89
C GLU A 12 -30.21 -2.65 -24.03
N SER A 13 -29.83 -1.45 -23.58
CA SER A 13 -28.48 -0.92 -23.80
C SER A 13 -27.59 -0.67 -22.58
N ASP A 14 -27.98 -1.14 -21.39
CA ASP A 14 -27.19 -0.93 -20.15
C ASP A 14 -26.67 -2.22 -19.50
N LYS A 15 -26.45 -3.28 -20.27
CA LYS A 15 -25.72 -4.43 -19.72
C LYS A 15 -24.21 -4.20 -19.85
N PRO A 16 -23.43 -4.29 -18.73
CA PRO A 16 -21.97 -4.30 -18.81
C PRO A 16 -21.50 -5.46 -19.67
N PRO A 17 -20.30 -5.35 -20.30
CA PRO A 17 -19.78 -6.34 -21.24
C PRO A 17 -19.88 -7.76 -20.69
N SER A 18 -20.34 -8.67 -21.49
CA SER A 18 -20.86 -10.00 -21.12
C SER A 18 -19.79 -11.03 -20.71
N THR A 19 -18.50 -10.66 -20.66
CA THR A 19 -17.44 -11.57 -20.23
C THR A 19 -16.45 -10.86 -19.32
N ARG A 20 -16.70 -10.99 -17.99
CA ARG A 20 -15.65 -10.69 -17.00
C ARG A 20 -14.51 -11.68 -17.20
N PRO A 21 -13.23 -11.28 -17.03
CA PRO A 21 -12.14 -12.23 -17.07
C PRO A 21 -12.37 -13.30 -16.01
N GLN A 22 -12.46 -14.53 -16.45
CA GLN A 22 -12.65 -15.68 -15.58
C GLN A 22 -11.50 -16.66 -15.82
N PRO A 23 -10.92 -17.23 -14.78
CA PRO A 23 -9.94 -18.29 -14.96
C PRO A 23 -10.60 -19.52 -15.57
N ALA A 24 -9.87 -20.25 -16.40
CA ALA A 24 -10.36 -21.47 -17.05
C ALA A 24 -10.80 -22.56 -16.05
N ARG A 25 -10.28 -22.52 -14.83
CA ARG A 25 -10.63 -23.37 -13.70
C ARG A 25 -10.38 -22.67 -12.36
N PRO A 26 -10.97 -23.16 -11.26
CA PRO A 26 -10.60 -22.68 -9.92
C PRO A 26 -9.11 -22.85 -9.65
N TRP A 27 -8.48 -21.79 -9.09
CA TRP A 27 -7.07 -21.82 -8.70
C TRP A 27 -6.88 -22.38 -7.29
N ARG A 28 -5.69 -22.95 -7.06
CA ARG A 28 -5.10 -23.19 -5.75
C ARG A 28 -4.24 -21.98 -5.40
N VAL A 29 -4.72 -21.17 -4.48
CA VAL A 29 -4.05 -19.91 -4.09
C VAL A 29 -3.39 -20.11 -2.74
N ALA A 30 -2.06 -19.96 -2.67
CA ALA A 30 -1.34 -19.91 -1.40
C ALA A 30 -1.33 -18.47 -0.89
N VAL A 31 -1.88 -18.21 0.29
CA VAL A 31 -1.74 -16.94 1.01
C VAL A 31 -0.49 -17.01 1.86
N ILE A 32 0.50 -16.18 1.58
CA ILE A 32 1.81 -16.21 2.26
C ILE A 32 1.95 -14.96 3.13
N ALA A 33 2.21 -15.16 4.43
CA ALA A 33 2.32 -14.08 5.41
C ALA A 33 3.26 -14.45 6.58
N ASN A 34 3.71 -13.43 7.29
CA ASN A 34 4.30 -13.58 8.62
C ASN A 34 3.20 -13.37 9.67
N LEU A 35 3.01 -14.34 10.56
CA LEU A 35 1.93 -14.33 11.54
C LEU A 35 2.40 -13.80 12.89
N LYS A 36 1.71 -12.79 13.41
CA LYS A 36 2.01 -12.18 14.70
C LYS A 36 1.87 -13.18 15.84
N GLY A 37 2.92 -13.30 16.65
CA GLY A 37 2.98 -14.24 17.79
C GLY A 37 3.39 -15.67 17.42
N GLU A 38 3.41 -16.05 16.15
CA GLU A 38 3.85 -17.38 15.70
C GLU A 38 5.17 -17.30 14.91
N THR A 39 5.38 -16.23 14.13
CA THR A 39 6.64 -16.01 13.41
C THR A 39 7.75 -15.64 14.41
N PRO A 40 8.87 -16.37 14.45
CA PRO A 40 9.99 -16.06 15.33
C PRO A 40 10.57 -14.67 15.05
N LEU A 41 10.80 -13.89 16.11
CA LEU A 41 11.46 -12.60 16.02
C LEU A 41 12.98 -12.76 16.17
N PRO A 42 13.81 -11.84 15.60
CA PRO A 42 15.24 -11.80 15.88
C PRO A 42 15.49 -11.65 17.38
N PHE A 43 16.50 -12.39 17.90
CA PHE A 43 16.82 -12.39 19.34
C PHE A 43 17.25 -11.02 19.87
N ASP A 44 17.87 -10.21 19.02
CA ASP A 44 18.40 -8.86 19.30
C ASP A 44 17.63 -7.76 18.56
N GLY A 45 16.40 -8.04 18.16
CA GLY A 45 15.53 -7.07 17.47
C GLY A 45 15.01 -5.98 18.41
N PRO A 46 14.57 -4.83 17.83
CA PRO A 46 13.99 -3.73 18.59
C PRO A 46 12.68 -4.15 19.28
N ALA A 47 12.26 -3.39 20.29
CA ALA A 47 11.08 -3.70 21.09
C ALA A 47 9.77 -3.77 20.27
N ASP A 48 9.73 -3.10 19.14
CA ASP A 48 8.61 -3.08 18.16
C ASP A 48 8.81 -4.07 17.00
N ALA A 49 9.80 -4.97 17.07
CA ALA A 49 10.01 -6.01 16.08
C ALA A 49 8.73 -6.84 15.83
N GLY A 50 8.44 -7.15 14.57
CA GLY A 50 7.23 -7.89 14.17
C GLY A 50 5.92 -7.10 14.30
N ALA A 51 5.99 -5.78 14.51
CA ALA A 51 4.81 -4.92 14.51
C ALA A 51 4.06 -4.94 13.17
N GLU A 52 4.77 -5.22 12.09
CA GLU A 52 4.24 -5.33 10.73
C GLU A 52 3.51 -6.65 10.45
N PHE A 53 3.76 -7.69 11.28
CA PHE A 53 3.19 -9.01 11.04
C PHE A 53 1.67 -9.03 11.15
N ASP A 54 1.04 -9.80 10.29
CA ASP A 54 -0.40 -9.91 10.21
C ASP A 54 -1.00 -10.74 11.35
N ARG A 55 -2.26 -10.47 11.63
CA ARG A 55 -3.05 -11.28 12.56
C ARG A 55 -3.73 -12.42 11.80
N LYS A 56 -4.07 -13.49 12.50
CA LYS A 56 -4.77 -14.65 11.94
C LYS A 56 -6.09 -14.26 11.26
N GLU A 57 -6.81 -13.30 11.82
CA GLU A 57 -8.08 -12.79 11.28
C GLU A 57 -7.90 -12.15 9.90
N THR A 58 -6.76 -11.46 9.66
CA THR A 58 -6.41 -10.90 8.35
C THR A 58 -6.24 -12.02 7.31
N ILE A 59 -5.47 -13.06 7.66
CA ILE A 59 -5.22 -14.21 6.80
C ILE A 59 -6.53 -14.93 6.45
N GLU A 60 -7.37 -15.20 7.45
CA GLU A 60 -8.67 -15.84 7.28
C GLU A 60 -9.60 -15.01 6.40
N ALA A 61 -9.62 -13.69 6.56
CA ALA A 61 -10.41 -12.80 5.72
C ALA A 61 -9.98 -12.83 4.25
N ILE A 62 -8.66 -12.83 3.97
CA ILE A 62 -8.12 -12.96 2.61
C ILE A 62 -8.51 -14.33 2.03
N CYS A 63 -8.29 -15.40 2.77
CA CYS A 63 -8.66 -16.75 2.35
C CYS A 63 -10.15 -16.87 2.01
N ASN A 64 -11.01 -16.30 2.85
CA ASN A 64 -12.46 -16.30 2.64
C ASN A 64 -12.86 -15.47 1.41
N ALA A 65 -12.23 -14.31 1.19
CA ALA A 65 -12.47 -13.49 0.01
C ALA A 65 -12.11 -14.25 -1.28
N ILE A 66 -10.98 -14.94 -1.30
CA ILE A 66 -10.50 -15.75 -2.42
C ILE A 66 -11.45 -16.95 -2.64
N ALA A 67 -11.82 -17.65 -1.57
CA ALA A 67 -12.71 -18.82 -1.63
C ALA A 67 -14.13 -18.45 -2.11
N SER A 68 -14.63 -17.25 -1.74
CA SER A 68 -15.95 -16.78 -2.17
C SER A 68 -16.09 -16.58 -3.68
N ASN A 69 -14.99 -16.57 -4.42
CA ASN A 69 -14.96 -16.54 -5.89
C ASN A 69 -14.71 -17.91 -6.53
N GLY A 70 -14.84 -18.98 -5.75
CA GLY A 70 -14.72 -20.37 -6.22
C GLY A 70 -13.28 -20.92 -6.25
N HIS A 71 -12.28 -20.14 -5.84
CA HIS A 71 -10.89 -20.62 -5.71
C HIS A 71 -10.69 -21.43 -4.43
N LYS A 72 -9.59 -22.19 -4.36
CA LYS A 72 -9.15 -22.86 -3.13
C LYS A 72 -8.00 -22.07 -2.52
N SER A 73 -8.15 -21.60 -1.29
CA SER A 73 -7.13 -20.84 -0.57
C SER A 73 -6.46 -21.68 0.52
N PHE A 74 -5.15 -21.47 0.71
CA PHE A 74 -4.32 -22.19 1.67
C PHE A 74 -3.35 -21.17 2.30
N PHE A 75 -3.27 -21.13 3.62
CA PHE A 75 -2.26 -20.34 4.30
C PHE A 75 -0.91 -21.08 4.35
N LEU A 76 0.17 -20.38 4.01
CA LEU A 76 1.55 -20.85 4.18
C LEU A 76 2.34 -19.79 4.97
N PRO A 77 2.93 -20.15 6.12
CA PRO A 77 3.82 -19.25 6.84
C PRO A 77 5.06 -18.88 6.00
N ALA A 78 5.46 -17.60 6.04
CA ALA A 78 6.70 -17.13 5.42
C ALA A 78 7.90 -17.44 6.33
N ASP A 79 8.25 -18.71 6.44
CA ASP A 79 9.35 -19.23 7.25
C ASP A 79 10.31 -20.11 6.44
N ASN A 80 11.28 -20.74 7.11
CA ASN A 80 12.29 -21.60 6.51
C ASN A 80 11.71 -22.87 5.85
N ASN A 81 10.45 -23.24 6.15
CA ASN A 81 9.77 -24.40 5.56
C ASN A 81 9.00 -24.03 4.30
N LEU A 82 8.83 -22.73 4.01
CA LEU A 82 8.06 -22.24 2.87
C LEU A 82 8.43 -22.90 1.54
N PRO A 83 9.73 -23.13 1.19
CA PRO A 83 10.08 -23.80 -0.09
C PRO A 83 9.53 -25.21 -0.22
N TYR A 84 9.47 -25.97 0.88
CA TYR A 84 8.93 -27.32 0.92
C TYR A 84 7.40 -27.30 0.83
N ALA A 85 6.76 -26.44 1.61
CA ALA A 85 5.31 -26.26 1.60
C ALA A 85 4.78 -25.83 0.22
N LEU A 86 5.49 -24.95 -0.48
CA LEU A 86 5.17 -24.54 -1.85
C LEU A 86 5.27 -25.72 -2.84
N ARG A 87 6.31 -26.56 -2.71
CA ARG A 87 6.45 -27.76 -3.55
C ARG A 87 5.32 -28.75 -3.34
N ASP A 88 4.98 -29.01 -2.08
CA ASP A 88 3.94 -29.99 -1.72
C ASP A 88 2.54 -29.49 -2.10
N LEU A 89 2.28 -28.21 -1.88
CA LEU A 89 1.01 -27.57 -2.26
C LEU A 89 0.89 -27.43 -3.77
N ASN A 90 1.96 -27.08 -4.49
CA ASN A 90 1.97 -26.75 -5.91
C ASN A 90 0.85 -25.77 -6.29
N PRO A 91 0.88 -24.52 -5.78
CA PRO A 91 -0.16 -23.53 -6.02
C PRO A 91 -0.12 -23.01 -7.46
N ASP A 92 -1.27 -22.59 -7.99
CA ASP A 92 -1.36 -21.91 -9.28
C ASP A 92 -0.84 -20.47 -9.19
N ILE A 93 -1.06 -19.81 -8.03
CA ILE A 93 -0.62 -18.46 -7.73
C ILE A 93 -0.50 -18.27 -6.21
N CYS A 94 0.42 -17.42 -5.78
CA CYS A 94 0.56 -16.99 -4.40
C CYS A 94 0.00 -15.58 -4.20
N PHE A 95 -0.82 -15.38 -3.17
CA PHE A 95 -1.21 -14.07 -2.67
C PHE A 95 -0.20 -13.68 -1.58
N ASN A 96 0.74 -12.80 -1.93
CA ASN A 96 1.86 -12.46 -1.07
C ASN A 96 1.58 -11.19 -0.26
N ILE A 97 1.66 -11.31 1.08
CA ILE A 97 1.64 -10.20 2.05
C ILE A 97 2.74 -10.38 3.11
N ALA A 98 3.81 -11.13 2.77
CA ALA A 98 4.86 -11.43 3.71
C ALA A 98 5.86 -10.28 3.85
N GLU A 99 6.07 -9.84 5.08
CA GLU A 99 7.02 -8.78 5.46
C GLU A 99 8.48 -9.27 5.52
N GLY A 100 8.67 -10.61 5.57
CA GLY A 100 9.97 -11.24 5.70
C GLY A 100 10.50 -11.28 7.14
N LEU A 101 11.62 -11.98 7.35
CA LEU A 101 12.16 -12.25 8.69
C LEU A 101 13.28 -11.28 9.10
N GLY A 102 14.02 -10.76 8.16
CA GLY A 102 15.15 -9.89 8.45
C GLY A 102 16.00 -9.58 7.21
N GLY A 103 16.92 -8.65 7.36
CA GLY A 103 17.79 -8.21 6.28
C GLY A 103 17.29 -6.96 5.56
N ASP A 104 18.16 -6.37 4.75
CA ASP A 104 17.99 -5.06 4.13
C ASP A 104 16.84 -4.99 3.11
N ALA A 105 16.43 -6.14 2.58
CA ALA A 105 15.39 -6.28 1.59
C ALA A 105 14.43 -7.44 1.94
N ARG A 106 14.02 -7.51 3.22
CA ARG A 106 13.23 -8.65 3.74
C ARG A 106 11.92 -8.88 3.00
N GLU A 107 11.22 -7.82 2.59
CA GLU A 107 9.97 -7.92 1.80
C GLU A 107 10.18 -8.53 0.40
N ALA A 108 11.40 -8.51 -0.11
CA ALA A 108 11.74 -9.10 -1.40
C ALA A 108 12.07 -10.60 -1.34
N GLN A 109 12.20 -11.20 -0.14
CA GLN A 109 12.64 -12.59 0.02
C GLN A 109 11.62 -13.59 -0.54
N VAL A 110 10.34 -13.41 -0.20
CA VAL A 110 9.27 -14.29 -0.71
C VAL A 110 9.11 -14.14 -2.22
N PRO A 111 9.01 -12.95 -2.81
CA PRO A 111 9.05 -12.77 -4.26
C PRO A 111 10.25 -13.44 -4.94
N ALA A 112 11.46 -13.30 -4.39
CA ALA A 112 12.67 -13.92 -4.96
C ALA A 112 12.58 -15.46 -4.96
N LEU A 113 12.08 -16.05 -3.87
CA LEU A 113 11.84 -17.49 -3.80
C LEU A 113 10.82 -17.95 -4.85
N LEU A 114 9.71 -17.21 -4.99
CA LEU A 114 8.65 -17.53 -5.94
C LEU A 114 9.13 -17.42 -7.39
N GLU A 115 9.95 -16.42 -7.72
CA GLU A 115 10.58 -16.28 -9.05
C GLU A 115 11.53 -17.46 -9.34
N MET A 116 12.37 -17.87 -8.38
CA MET A 116 13.24 -19.03 -8.51
C MET A 116 12.43 -20.32 -8.75
N LEU A 117 11.30 -20.48 -8.09
CA LEU A 117 10.40 -21.63 -8.24
C LEU A 117 9.44 -21.51 -9.44
N ARG A 118 9.45 -20.36 -10.14
CA ARG A 118 8.54 -20.03 -11.25
C ARG A 118 7.07 -20.12 -10.87
N ILE A 119 6.75 -19.73 -9.64
CA ILE A 119 5.38 -19.68 -9.12
C ILE A 119 4.83 -18.25 -9.28
N PRO A 120 3.69 -18.05 -9.93
CA PRO A 120 3.00 -16.78 -10.02
C PRO A 120 2.67 -16.18 -8.65
N TYR A 121 2.70 -14.84 -8.53
CA TYR A 121 2.40 -14.17 -7.26
C TYR A 121 1.82 -12.76 -7.46
N THR A 122 1.14 -12.25 -6.44
CA THR A 122 0.57 -10.91 -6.39
C THR A 122 1.53 -9.90 -5.80
N ALA A 123 1.20 -8.62 -5.94
CA ALA A 123 1.96 -7.46 -5.49
C ALA A 123 3.27 -7.26 -6.28
N SER A 124 4.15 -6.42 -5.76
CA SER A 124 5.32 -5.96 -6.48
C SER A 124 6.42 -7.03 -6.62
N CYS A 125 7.28 -6.86 -7.63
CA CYS A 125 8.42 -7.74 -7.88
C CYS A 125 9.54 -7.52 -6.86
N VAL A 126 10.57 -8.39 -6.91
CA VAL A 126 11.75 -8.37 -6.03
C VAL A 126 12.35 -6.97 -5.92
N LEU A 127 12.64 -6.34 -7.06
CA LEU A 127 13.31 -5.04 -7.08
C LEU A 127 12.43 -3.94 -6.47
N ALA A 128 11.16 -3.90 -6.80
CA ALA A 128 10.26 -2.85 -6.31
C ALA A 128 10.01 -2.97 -4.79
N ASN A 129 9.86 -4.19 -4.25
CA ASN A 129 9.75 -4.40 -2.80
C ASN A 129 11.05 -4.00 -2.07
N ALA A 130 12.22 -4.40 -2.59
CA ALA A 130 13.50 -4.01 -1.99
C ALA A 130 13.71 -2.49 -1.98
N ILE A 131 13.31 -1.79 -3.05
CA ILE A 131 13.39 -0.33 -3.14
C ILE A 131 12.38 0.32 -2.19
N ALA A 132 11.12 -0.14 -2.17
CA ALA A 132 10.07 0.44 -1.35
C ALA A 132 10.39 0.39 0.15
N LEU A 133 10.94 -0.73 0.62
CA LEU A 133 11.37 -0.90 2.00
C LEU A 133 12.47 0.12 2.38
N ASP A 134 13.46 0.34 1.50
CA ASP A 134 14.54 1.31 1.73
C ASP A 134 14.10 2.72 1.33
N LYS A 135 13.66 3.51 2.33
CA LYS A 135 13.17 4.87 2.15
C LYS A 135 14.21 5.80 1.53
N THR A 136 15.50 5.54 1.79
CA THR A 136 16.60 6.35 1.24
C THR A 136 16.73 6.08 -0.26
N MET A 137 16.69 4.81 -0.68
CA MET A 137 16.73 4.46 -2.11
C MET A 137 15.49 4.93 -2.85
N THR A 138 14.31 4.75 -2.27
CA THR A 138 13.05 5.28 -2.81
C THR A 138 13.13 6.79 -3.04
N LYS A 139 13.60 7.56 -2.06
CA LYS A 139 13.75 9.03 -2.18
C LYS A 139 14.78 9.42 -3.23
N ARG A 140 15.90 8.67 -3.38
CA ARG A 140 16.89 8.90 -4.45
C ARG A 140 16.26 8.74 -5.84
N ILE A 141 15.45 7.68 -6.05
CA ILE A 141 14.75 7.44 -7.30
C ILE A 141 13.71 8.53 -7.56
N TRP A 142 12.91 8.90 -6.57
CA TRP A 142 11.92 9.97 -6.70
C TRP A 142 12.56 11.31 -7.03
N ARG A 143 13.72 11.64 -6.40
CA ARG A 143 14.51 12.84 -6.71
C ARG A 143 14.96 12.86 -8.17
N GLU A 144 15.49 11.75 -8.65
CA GLU A 144 15.92 11.59 -10.05
C GLU A 144 14.76 11.77 -11.04
N ARG A 145 13.57 11.33 -10.65
CA ARG A 145 12.33 11.50 -11.43
C ARG A 145 11.69 12.88 -11.26
N GLY A 146 12.30 13.80 -10.51
CA GLY A 146 11.77 15.15 -10.27
C GLY A 146 10.50 15.17 -9.41
N LEU A 147 10.24 14.12 -8.63
CA LEU A 147 9.08 14.06 -7.73
C LEU A 147 9.35 14.84 -6.44
N PRO A 148 8.35 15.52 -5.86
CA PRO A 148 8.53 16.37 -4.70
C PRO A 148 8.75 15.52 -3.43
N ILE A 149 9.93 15.64 -2.84
CA ILE A 149 10.33 15.04 -1.57
C ILE A 149 10.89 16.10 -0.63
N ALA A 150 10.96 15.82 0.67
CA ALA A 150 11.76 16.60 1.61
C ALA A 150 13.25 16.40 1.34
N GLU A 151 14.08 17.41 1.60
CA GLU A 151 15.55 17.22 1.62
C GLU A 151 15.90 16.22 2.71
N PHE A 152 16.90 15.37 2.44
CA PHE A 152 17.26 14.28 3.34
C PHE A 152 18.73 13.91 3.27
N GLN A 153 19.19 13.26 4.33
CA GLN A 153 20.52 12.64 4.45
C GLN A 153 20.39 11.29 5.15
N GLU A 154 21.16 10.33 4.67
CA GLU A 154 21.35 9.05 5.33
C GLU A 154 22.56 9.11 6.26
N PHE A 155 22.41 8.59 7.48
CA PHE A 155 23.51 8.43 8.45
C PHE A 155 23.75 6.96 8.69
N VAL A 156 24.95 6.49 8.33
CA VAL A 156 25.38 5.09 8.48
C VAL A 156 26.18 4.89 9.77
N HIS A 157 27.01 5.87 10.12
CA HIS A 157 27.90 5.80 11.29
C HIS A 157 27.51 6.77 12.42
N GLY A 158 26.60 7.70 12.17
CA GLY A 158 26.13 8.70 13.13
C GLY A 158 27.08 9.89 13.35
N SER A 159 28.30 9.84 12.81
CA SER A 159 29.31 10.89 12.91
C SER A 159 29.39 11.79 11.68
N GLU A 160 28.68 11.47 10.61
CA GLU A 160 28.67 12.22 9.36
C GLU A 160 28.32 13.69 9.59
N PRO A 161 28.99 14.66 8.92
CA PRO A 161 28.60 16.05 9.00
C PRO A 161 27.19 16.24 8.44
N LEU A 162 26.39 17.08 9.11
CA LEU A 162 25.07 17.43 8.61
C LEU A 162 25.22 18.23 7.31
N SER A 163 24.47 17.82 6.29
CA SER A 163 24.39 18.52 5.02
C SER A 163 23.95 19.98 5.21
N SER A 164 24.58 20.91 4.50
CA SER A 164 24.19 22.32 4.50
C SER A 164 22.80 22.59 3.90
N MET A 165 22.22 21.59 3.24
CA MET A 165 20.85 21.66 2.70
C MET A 165 19.78 21.35 3.75
N LEU A 166 20.16 20.80 4.92
CA LEU A 166 19.23 20.43 5.99
C LEU A 166 19.22 21.47 7.11
N HIS A 167 18.03 21.91 7.49
CA HIS A 167 17.80 22.93 8.51
C HIS A 167 16.82 22.42 9.57
N PHE A 168 17.09 22.74 10.83
CA PHE A 168 16.17 22.39 11.92
C PHE A 168 14.84 23.15 11.82
N PRO A 169 13.71 22.51 12.22
CA PRO A 169 13.60 21.16 12.76
C PRO A 169 13.76 20.07 11.72
N LEU A 170 14.36 18.94 12.13
CA LEU A 170 14.54 17.76 11.30
C LEU A 170 13.68 16.60 11.84
N PHE A 171 13.52 15.57 11.03
CA PHE A 171 12.84 14.32 11.39
C PHE A 171 13.76 13.14 11.13
N ALA A 172 13.95 12.26 12.15
CA ALA A 172 14.81 11.10 12.01
C ALA A 172 14.06 9.80 12.31
N LYS A 173 14.20 8.83 11.41
CA LYS A 173 13.59 7.50 11.48
C LYS A 173 14.53 6.43 10.94
N PRO A 174 14.32 5.13 11.25
CA PRO A 174 15.01 4.04 10.59
C PRO A 174 14.76 4.07 9.08
N ALA A 175 15.79 3.72 8.28
CA ALA A 175 15.68 3.78 6.82
C ALA A 175 14.78 2.67 6.24
N ARG A 176 14.67 1.51 6.92
CA ARG A 176 14.09 0.27 6.37
C ARG A 176 13.05 -0.37 7.28
N GLU A 177 12.26 0.45 7.99
CA GLU A 177 11.15 -0.02 8.82
C GLU A 177 9.82 0.55 8.35
N GLY A 178 8.75 -0.24 8.50
CA GLY A 178 7.37 0.15 8.25
C GLY A 178 6.58 0.41 9.55
N THR A 179 5.27 0.58 9.44
CA THR A 179 4.30 0.72 10.55
C THR A 179 4.70 1.76 11.61
N GLY A 180 5.56 2.74 11.26
CA GLY A 180 6.06 3.77 12.18
C GLY A 180 7.01 3.24 13.24
N MET A 181 7.62 2.08 13.05
CA MET A 181 8.65 1.54 13.93
C MET A 181 9.78 2.54 14.10
N GLY A 182 10.25 2.72 15.33
CA GLY A 182 11.27 3.71 15.66
C GLY A 182 10.83 5.17 15.53
N VAL A 183 9.54 5.46 15.47
CA VAL A 183 9.00 6.83 15.40
C VAL A 183 8.21 7.15 16.66
N ASP A 184 8.74 8.05 17.47
CA ASP A 184 8.19 8.58 18.71
C ASP A 184 8.38 10.12 18.77
N GLU A 185 8.13 10.73 19.92
CA GLU A 185 8.29 12.19 20.14
C GLU A 185 9.72 12.69 19.92
N LYS A 186 10.73 11.81 20.04
CA LYS A 186 12.16 12.15 19.81
C LYS A 186 12.55 12.09 18.33
N ALA A 187 11.60 11.72 17.45
CA ALA A 187 11.85 11.74 16.01
C ALA A 187 11.96 13.16 15.44
N VAL A 188 11.31 14.16 16.08
CA VAL A 188 11.47 15.58 15.76
C VAL A 188 12.70 16.14 16.48
N ILE A 189 13.60 16.74 15.75
CA ILE A 189 14.94 17.13 16.16
C ILE A 189 15.11 18.63 15.94
N ASN A 190 15.48 19.37 17.00
CA ASN A 190 15.64 20.80 16.96
C ASN A 190 17.09 21.27 17.12
N THR A 191 17.99 20.36 17.54
CA THR A 191 19.38 20.70 17.82
C THR A 191 20.35 19.63 17.31
N MET A 192 21.60 20.02 17.06
CA MET A 192 22.66 19.07 16.68
C MET A 192 22.89 17.97 17.74
N ARG A 193 22.71 18.30 19.01
CA ARG A 193 22.85 17.34 20.12
C ARG A 193 21.76 16.26 20.02
N GLU A 194 20.51 16.66 19.83
CA GLU A 194 19.38 15.72 19.65
C GLU A 194 19.59 14.85 18.40
N LEU A 195 20.07 15.47 17.29
CA LEU A 195 20.39 14.74 16.07
C LEU A 195 21.37 13.59 16.34
N ARG A 196 22.50 13.87 17.01
CA ARG A 196 23.53 12.86 17.31
C ARG A 196 22.99 11.76 18.20
N GLN A 197 22.20 12.12 19.21
CA GLN A 197 21.59 11.16 20.11
C GLN A 197 20.58 10.26 19.38
N ARG A 198 19.70 10.85 18.57
CA ARG A 198 18.66 10.11 17.87
C ARG A 198 19.23 9.18 16.80
N VAL A 199 20.14 9.69 15.97
CA VAL A 199 20.80 8.91 14.94
C VAL A 199 21.60 7.74 15.55
N GLY A 200 22.35 8.00 16.63
CA GLY A 200 23.10 6.96 17.33
C GLY A 200 22.20 5.88 17.94
N TRP A 201 21.03 6.27 18.46
CA TRP A 201 20.03 5.33 18.97
C TRP A 201 19.45 4.47 17.84
N ILE A 202 19.03 5.06 16.72
CA ILE A 202 18.47 4.32 15.57
C ILE A 202 19.47 3.29 15.06
N ILE A 203 20.72 3.69 14.82
CA ILE A 203 21.76 2.80 14.29
C ILE A 203 22.01 1.63 15.24
N LYS A 204 22.06 1.91 16.55
CA LYS A 204 22.30 0.89 17.57
C LYS A 204 21.13 -0.07 17.74
N GLU A 205 19.91 0.45 17.81
CA GLU A 205 18.71 -0.32 18.13
C GLU A 205 18.19 -1.13 16.96
N TYR A 206 18.24 -0.53 15.75
CA TYR A 206 17.68 -1.12 14.53
C TYR A 206 18.76 -1.75 13.63
N HIS A 207 20.03 -1.64 13.96
CA HIS A 207 21.15 -2.18 13.18
C HIS A 207 21.13 -1.76 11.69
N GLN A 208 20.66 -0.53 11.41
CA GLN A 208 20.50 0.00 10.07
C GLN A 208 20.73 1.51 10.03
N PRO A 209 20.92 2.11 8.83
CA PRO A 209 21.06 3.55 8.70
C PRO A 209 19.85 4.33 9.23
N ALA A 210 20.11 5.54 9.70
CA ALA A 210 19.07 6.51 10.02
C ALA A 210 18.82 7.43 8.82
N LEU A 211 17.57 7.56 8.41
CA LEU A 211 17.11 8.58 7.49
C LEU A 211 16.77 9.85 8.28
N VAL A 212 17.44 10.95 7.97
CA VAL A 212 17.17 12.27 8.51
C VAL A 212 16.67 13.18 7.40
N GLU A 213 15.53 13.81 7.60
CA GLU A 213 14.88 14.65 6.59
C GLU A 213 14.32 15.94 7.20
N GLU A 214 14.02 16.95 6.39
CA GLU A 214 13.31 18.14 6.83
C GLU A 214 11.97 17.75 7.45
N PHE A 215 11.64 18.36 8.58
CA PHE A 215 10.33 18.16 9.21
C PHE A 215 9.23 18.81 8.40
N LEU A 216 8.21 18.06 8.05
CA LEU A 216 7.04 18.53 7.32
C LEU A 216 5.90 18.82 8.32
N PRO A 217 5.53 20.10 8.57
CA PRO A 217 4.59 20.46 9.63
C PRO A 217 3.11 20.34 9.23
N GLY A 218 2.83 20.14 7.94
CA GLY A 218 1.47 20.23 7.42
C GLY A 218 0.65 18.92 7.52
N ARG A 219 -0.50 18.92 6.84
CA ARG A 219 -1.45 17.82 6.78
C ARG A 219 -0.82 16.58 6.15
N GLU A 220 -1.23 15.41 6.64
CA GLU A 220 -0.76 14.11 6.16
C GLU A 220 -1.87 13.38 5.39
N PHE A 221 -1.49 12.79 4.25
CA PHE A 221 -2.41 12.12 3.33
C PHE A 221 -1.88 10.76 2.91
N THR A 222 -2.81 9.82 2.77
CA THR A 222 -2.53 8.48 2.28
C THR A 222 -3.44 8.17 1.09
N ILE A 223 -2.87 7.59 0.03
CA ILE A 223 -3.58 7.24 -1.20
C ILE A 223 -3.21 5.84 -1.64
N GLY A 224 -4.22 4.99 -1.80
CA GLY A 224 -4.07 3.71 -2.46
C GLY A 224 -3.99 3.86 -3.98
N VAL A 225 -3.19 3.01 -4.60
CA VAL A 225 -3.10 2.87 -6.05
C VAL A 225 -3.28 1.39 -6.40
N LEU A 226 -4.22 1.09 -7.29
CA LEU A 226 -4.37 -0.23 -7.90
C LEU A 226 -4.08 -0.14 -9.40
N GLY A 227 -3.47 -1.17 -9.95
CA GLY A 227 -3.42 -1.38 -11.39
C GLY A 227 -2.08 -1.12 -12.04
N ARG A 228 -2.17 -1.14 -13.35
CA ARG A 228 -1.11 -0.87 -14.31
C ARG A 228 -1.78 -0.51 -15.65
N GLU A 229 -1.01 -0.20 -16.68
CA GLU A 229 -1.51 0.36 -17.93
C GLU A 229 -2.59 -0.47 -18.66
N ASP A 230 -2.55 -1.81 -18.52
CA ASP A 230 -3.52 -2.74 -19.12
C ASP A 230 -4.51 -3.38 -18.12
N ALA A 231 -4.54 -2.89 -16.87
CA ALA A 231 -5.33 -3.48 -15.79
C ALA A 231 -6.81 -3.63 -16.13
N ILE A 232 -7.38 -2.67 -16.86
CA ILE A 232 -8.80 -2.69 -17.26
C ILE A 232 -9.20 -3.95 -18.03
N LEU A 233 -8.25 -4.59 -18.74
CA LEU A 233 -8.50 -5.80 -19.52
C LEU A 233 -8.65 -7.05 -18.65
N TYR A 234 -8.16 -7.03 -17.43
CA TYR A 234 -8.04 -8.20 -16.55
C TYR A 234 -8.81 -8.05 -15.24
N SER A 235 -9.35 -6.87 -14.98
CA SER A 235 -10.04 -6.55 -13.76
C SER A 235 -11.46 -7.16 -13.73
N PRO A 236 -11.87 -7.80 -12.61
CA PRO A 236 -13.28 -8.10 -12.36
C PRO A 236 -14.13 -6.83 -12.15
N ARG A 237 -13.50 -5.67 -11.91
CA ARG A 237 -14.12 -4.36 -11.70
C ARG A 237 -13.53 -3.30 -12.64
N PRO A 238 -13.69 -3.44 -13.98
CA PRO A 238 -13.12 -2.50 -14.95
C PRO A 238 -13.63 -1.06 -14.74
N ASP A 239 -14.79 -0.89 -14.09
CA ASP A 239 -15.37 0.40 -13.73
C ASP A 239 -14.51 1.22 -12.73
N LEU A 240 -13.57 0.59 -12.03
CA LEU A 240 -12.66 1.27 -11.11
C LEU A 240 -11.55 2.03 -11.85
N TYR A 241 -11.13 1.57 -13.01
CA TYR A 241 -9.92 2.06 -13.66
C TYR A 241 -10.17 3.25 -14.57
N ARG A 242 -9.21 4.18 -14.59
CA ARG A 242 -9.17 5.26 -15.57
C ARG A 242 -8.51 4.78 -16.86
N ASN A 243 -8.53 5.61 -17.91
CA ASN A 243 -7.96 5.28 -19.22
C ASN A 243 -6.45 4.97 -19.19
N ASP A 244 -5.75 5.36 -18.12
CA ASP A 244 -4.32 5.05 -17.93
C ASP A 244 -4.07 3.73 -17.17
N GLY A 245 -5.14 2.97 -16.90
CA GLY A 245 -5.06 1.65 -16.26
C GLY A 245 -4.88 1.68 -14.73
N PHE A 246 -4.95 2.87 -14.11
CA PHE A 246 -4.80 3.00 -12.67
C PHE A 246 -6.09 3.46 -11.99
N HIS A 247 -6.49 2.75 -10.95
CA HIS A 247 -7.42 3.25 -9.96
C HIS A 247 -6.65 4.01 -8.88
N ARG A 248 -7.12 5.20 -8.55
CA ARG A 248 -6.63 6.03 -7.46
C ARG A 248 -7.74 6.11 -6.45
N PHE A 249 -7.52 5.49 -5.32
CA PHE A 249 -8.48 5.53 -4.24
C PHE A 249 -8.67 6.95 -3.69
N ASN A 250 -9.79 7.18 -3.03
CA ASN A 250 -10.03 8.40 -2.27
C ASN A 250 -8.82 8.73 -1.38
N THR A 251 -8.49 10.01 -1.28
CA THR A 251 -7.46 10.45 -0.35
C THR A 251 -7.95 10.27 1.09
N LEU A 252 -7.20 9.58 1.91
CA LEU A 252 -7.35 9.55 3.37
C LEU A 252 -6.49 10.64 3.97
N GLU A 253 -7.04 11.46 4.86
CA GLU A 253 -6.29 12.40 5.69
C GLU A 253 -6.12 11.82 7.09
N VAL A 254 -4.89 11.88 7.60
CA VAL A 254 -4.53 11.50 8.97
C VAL A 254 -4.41 12.77 9.81
N ASP A 255 -5.35 12.99 10.74
CA ASP A 255 -5.29 14.08 11.72
C ASP A 255 -4.41 13.66 12.91
N ALA A 256 -3.11 13.75 12.71
CA ALA A 256 -2.13 13.44 13.75
C ALA A 256 -2.12 14.45 14.91
N GLY A 257 -2.85 15.57 14.82
CA GLY A 257 -2.98 16.55 15.91
C GLY A 257 -3.63 15.97 17.16
N LYS A 258 -4.44 14.92 16.99
CA LYS A 258 -5.12 14.18 18.08
C LYS A 258 -4.37 12.91 18.53
N SER A 259 -3.24 12.59 17.88
CA SER A 259 -2.48 11.39 18.23
C SER A 259 -1.83 11.51 19.61
N VAL A 260 -1.42 10.36 20.17
CA VAL A 260 -0.66 10.27 21.44
C VAL A 260 0.56 11.20 21.43
N THR A 261 1.19 11.33 20.25
CA THR A 261 2.25 12.30 19.99
C THR A 261 1.73 13.31 18.97
N PRO A 262 1.24 14.47 19.40
CA PRO A 262 0.65 15.45 18.48
C PRO A 262 1.55 15.79 17.30
N GLY A 263 1.00 15.69 16.09
CA GLY A 263 1.74 15.94 14.85
C GLY A 263 2.58 14.77 14.34
N ILE A 264 2.60 13.61 15.02
CA ILE A 264 3.36 12.42 14.63
C ILE A 264 2.41 11.22 14.52
N TYR A 265 2.41 10.55 13.38
CA TYR A 265 1.70 9.28 13.15
C TYR A 265 2.70 8.13 13.22
N GLY A 266 3.22 7.88 14.43
CA GLY A 266 4.18 6.82 14.72
C GLY A 266 3.54 5.49 15.09
N HIS A 267 4.38 4.51 15.46
CA HIS A 267 3.97 3.14 15.78
C HIS A 267 2.84 3.08 16.85
N THR A 268 2.99 3.77 17.96
CA THR A 268 1.97 3.78 19.02
C THR A 268 0.61 4.24 18.50
N ALA A 269 0.58 5.31 17.68
CA ALA A 269 -0.66 5.82 17.09
C ALA A 269 -1.28 4.83 16.08
N LYS A 270 -0.45 4.08 15.34
CA LYS A 270 -0.90 3.06 14.36
C LYS A 270 -1.45 1.79 15.02
N THR A 271 -1.10 1.50 16.27
CA THR A 271 -1.54 0.29 16.98
C THR A 271 -2.76 0.50 17.88
N LEU A 272 -3.14 1.76 18.13
CA LEU A 272 -4.30 2.09 18.95
C LEU A 272 -5.62 1.72 18.25
N THR A 273 -6.62 1.36 19.04
CA THR A 273 -7.99 1.09 18.58
C THR A 273 -8.91 2.25 18.95
N ASN A 274 -10.12 2.29 18.39
CA ASN A 274 -11.10 3.35 18.65
C ASN A 274 -11.47 3.57 20.13
N ALA A 275 -11.19 2.60 20.98
CA ALA A 275 -11.44 2.69 22.42
C ALA A 275 -10.35 3.45 23.18
N ASP A 276 -9.20 3.69 22.53
CA ASP A 276 -8.03 4.27 23.17
C ASP A 276 -8.00 5.80 23.02
N ALA A 277 -7.58 6.49 24.06
CA ALA A 277 -7.31 7.93 23.97
C ALA A 277 -6.07 8.18 23.09
N GLY A 278 -6.13 9.20 22.22
CA GLY A 278 -5.01 9.58 21.37
C GLY A 278 -4.95 8.85 20.02
N VAL A 279 -6.03 8.19 19.61
CA VAL A 279 -6.20 7.70 18.23
C VAL A 279 -6.26 8.91 17.28
N PRO A 280 -5.48 8.93 16.19
CA PRO A 280 -5.59 9.97 15.16
C PRO A 280 -6.99 10.02 14.57
N GLY A 281 -7.43 11.20 14.16
CA GLY A 281 -8.63 11.34 13.35
C GLY A 281 -8.34 10.87 11.92
N PHE A 282 -9.31 10.18 11.30
CA PHE A 282 -9.24 9.79 9.90
C PHE A 282 -10.41 10.39 9.14
N ILE A 283 -10.12 11.08 8.03
CA ILE A 283 -11.13 11.70 7.16
C ILE A 283 -10.99 11.11 5.77
N CYS A 284 -11.98 10.37 5.31
CA CYS A 284 -11.99 9.76 3.99
C CYS A 284 -13.39 9.87 3.34
N PRO A 285 -13.50 10.49 2.16
CA PRO A 285 -12.47 11.23 1.45
C PRO A 285 -12.04 12.50 2.21
N ALA A 286 -10.76 12.85 2.11
CA ALA A 286 -10.19 14.04 2.71
C ALA A 286 -10.88 15.32 2.20
N ASN A 287 -11.07 16.27 3.11
CA ASN A 287 -11.61 17.59 2.72
C ASN A 287 -10.50 18.45 2.10
N VAL A 288 -10.33 18.32 0.80
CA VAL A 288 -9.33 19.05 0.00
C VAL A 288 -9.97 19.67 -1.24
N SER A 289 -9.37 20.76 -1.75
CA SER A 289 -9.79 21.29 -3.05
C SER A 289 -9.56 20.26 -4.16
N ARG A 290 -10.39 20.31 -5.21
CA ARG A 290 -10.23 19.44 -6.39
C ARG A 290 -8.82 19.51 -6.96
N GLN A 291 -8.23 20.72 -7.05
CA GLN A 291 -6.87 20.92 -7.57
C GLN A 291 -5.82 20.16 -6.72
N LEU A 292 -5.94 20.23 -5.39
CA LEU A 292 -5.04 19.51 -4.49
C LEU A 292 -5.27 18.00 -4.60
N GLY A 293 -6.51 17.51 -4.59
CA GLY A 293 -6.83 16.10 -4.76
C GLY A 293 -6.27 15.52 -6.07
N ASP A 294 -6.47 16.23 -7.18
CA ASP A 294 -5.90 15.82 -8.47
C ASP A 294 -4.35 15.80 -8.45
N LYS A 295 -3.70 16.74 -7.73
CA LYS A 295 -2.24 16.76 -7.56
C LYS A 295 -1.76 15.56 -6.75
N LEU A 296 -2.40 15.27 -5.62
CA LEU A 296 -2.08 14.13 -4.76
C LEU A 296 -2.23 12.81 -5.53
N HIS A 297 -3.32 12.62 -6.26
CA HIS A 297 -3.56 11.44 -7.09
C HIS A 297 -2.52 11.25 -8.20
N ARG A 298 -2.11 12.34 -8.88
CA ARG A 298 -1.04 12.27 -9.89
C ARG A 298 0.31 11.88 -9.26
N LEU A 299 0.63 12.45 -8.10
CA LEU A 299 1.86 12.13 -7.38
C LEU A 299 1.89 10.69 -6.91
N ALA A 300 0.77 10.14 -6.39
CA ALA A 300 0.69 8.74 -5.96
C ALA A 300 0.99 7.78 -7.12
N VAL A 301 0.36 7.97 -8.28
CA VAL A 301 0.65 7.13 -9.46
C VAL A 301 2.08 7.33 -9.96
N ALA A 302 2.59 8.55 -9.97
CA ALA A 302 3.96 8.82 -10.38
C ALA A 302 4.99 8.16 -9.44
N ALA A 303 4.74 8.20 -8.14
CA ALA A 303 5.57 7.52 -7.13
C ALA A 303 5.56 5.99 -7.30
N HIS A 304 4.37 5.40 -7.52
CA HIS A 304 4.18 3.98 -7.81
C HIS A 304 4.97 3.55 -9.07
N LYS A 305 4.79 4.28 -10.17
CA LYS A 305 5.49 3.99 -11.45
C LYS A 305 7.00 4.18 -11.35
N ALA A 306 7.47 5.15 -10.58
CA ALA A 306 8.89 5.50 -10.49
C ALA A 306 9.76 4.37 -9.93
N ILE A 307 9.24 3.57 -9.00
CA ILE A 307 9.95 2.43 -8.41
C ILE A 307 9.59 1.09 -9.07
N GLY A 308 8.71 1.10 -10.08
CA GLY A 308 8.24 -0.11 -10.74
C GLY A 308 7.31 -0.95 -9.87
N ALA A 309 6.56 -0.33 -8.95
CA ALA A 309 5.53 -1.01 -8.18
C ALA A 309 4.46 -1.63 -9.08
N LEU A 310 3.86 -2.73 -8.66
CA LEU A 310 2.89 -3.51 -9.43
C LEU A 310 1.65 -3.81 -8.58
N ASP A 311 0.54 -4.03 -9.26
CA ASP A 311 -0.74 -4.45 -8.74
C ASP A 311 -1.34 -3.46 -7.71
N VAL A 312 -0.69 -3.27 -6.57
CA VAL A 312 -1.17 -2.43 -5.47
C VAL A 312 -0.04 -1.68 -4.78
N SER A 313 -0.29 -0.47 -4.32
CA SER A 313 0.55 0.24 -3.36
C SER A 313 -0.26 1.25 -2.55
N ARG A 314 0.32 1.72 -1.44
CA ARG A 314 -0.15 2.87 -0.67
C ARG A 314 0.96 3.90 -0.59
N VAL A 315 0.64 5.14 -0.96
CA VAL A 315 1.60 6.24 -1.00
C VAL A 315 1.23 7.26 0.07
N ASP A 316 2.18 7.55 0.94
CA ASP A 316 2.02 8.48 2.04
C ASP A 316 2.71 9.80 1.70
N MET A 317 1.99 10.91 1.93
CA MET A 317 2.42 12.27 1.61
C MET A 317 2.13 13.21 2.77
N ARG A 318 2.97 14.24 2.94
CA ARG A 318 2.75 15.27 3.92
C ARG A 318 3.04 16.64 3.33
N MET A 319 2.28 17.65 3.79
CA MET A 319 2.46 19.03 3.32
C MET A 319 3.66 19.67 3.99
N ASP A 320 4.45 20.41 3.20
CA ASP A 320 5.47 21.30 3.73
C ASP A 320 4.86 22.60 4.32
N SER A 321 5.71 23.47 4.85
CA SER A 321 5.31 24.79 5.42
C SER A 321 4.68 25.73 4.39
N PHE A 322 4.86 25.48 3.09
CA PHE A 322 4.27 26.26 1.99
C PHE A 322 2.99 25.64 1.45
N GLY A 323 2.48 24.56 2.08
CA GLY A 323 1.30 23.85 1.64
C GLY A 323 1.51 23.05 0.35
N GLN A 324 2.75 22.60 0.06
CA GLN A 324 3.04 21.74 -1.06
C GLN A 324 3.21 20.27 -0.60
N PRO A 325 2.58 19.30 -1.28
CA PRO A 325 2.73 17.89 -0.92
C PRO A 325 4.13 17.37 -1.23
N LYS A 326 4.70 16.66 -0.27
CA LYS A 326 5.96 15.93 -0.36
C LYS A 326 5.70 14.45 -0.13
N LEU A 327 6.32 13.60 -0.93
CA LEU A 327 6.26 12.15 -0.77
C LEU A 327 7.09 11.73 0.46
N ILE A 328 6.51 10.90 1.32
CA ILE A 328 7.14 10.35 2.52
C ILE A 328 7.66 8.95 2.24
N GLU A 329 6.75 8.04 1.89
CA GLU A 329 7.03 6.63 1.65
C GLU A 329 5.99 5.99 0.71
N ILE A 330 6.30 4.81 0.21
CA ILE A 330 5.40 3.95 -0.55
C ILE A 330 5.46 2.54 0.02
N ASN A 331 4.31 1.95 0.26
CA ASN A 331 4.17 0.58 0.73
C ASN A 331 3.65 -0.28 -0.42
N THR A 332 4.44 -1.24 -0.86
CA THR A 332 4.11 -2.19 -1.94
C THR A 332 3.43 -3.45 -1.44
N LEU A 333 3.42 -3.65 -0.11
CA LEU A 333 2.65 -4.65 0.62
C LEU A 333 1.77 -3.93 1.66
N PRO A 334 0.78 -3.12 1.24
CA PRO A 334 -0.02 -2.37 2.19
C PRO A 334 -0.85 -3.32 3.05
N GLY A 335 -1.00 -3.01 4.34
CA GLY A 335 -1.82 -3.80 5.25
C GLY A 335 -3.24 -4.01 4.73
N LEU A 336 -3.77 -5.22 4.94
CA LEU A 336 -5.07 -5.66 4.45
C LEU A 336 -6.01 -6.17 5.55
N THR A 337 -5.84 -5.73 6.80
CA THR A 337 -6.77 -6.06 7.89
C THR A 337 -8.12 -5.37 7.66
N PRO A 338 -9.24 -6.13 7.55
CA PRO A 338 -10.56 -5.56 7.29
C PRO A 338 -10.97 -4.54 8.36
N GLY A 339 -11.45 -3.37 7.91
CA GLY A 339 -11.94 -2.31 8.80
C GLY A 339 -10.87 -1.61 9.64
N PHE A 340 -9.60 -2.01 9.50
CA PHE A 340 -8.49 -1.44 10.25
C PHE A 340 -7.42 -0.81 9.36
N SER A 341 -6.89 -1.55 8.39
CA SER A 341 -5.83 -1.04 7.50
C SER A 341 -6.31 0.09 6.61
N ASP A 342 -5.45 1.10 6.41
CA ASP A 342 -5.77 2.31 5.66
C ASP A 342 -6.36 2.01 4.29
N LEU A 343 -5.74 1.10 3.54
CA LEU A 343 -6.22 0.74 2.21
C LEU A 343 -7.63 0.15 2.24
N CYS A 344 -7.95 -0.70 3.23
CA CYS A 344 -9.27 -1.30 3.40
C CYS A 344 -10.32 -0.24 3.79
N VAL A 345 -9.95 0.71 4.66
CA VAL A 345 -10.80 1.83 5.07
C VAL A 345 -11.11 2.72 3.86
N ILE A 346 -10.10 3.05 3.06
CA ILE A 346 -10.24 3.88 1.86
C ILE A 346 -11.12 3.16 0.83
N ALA A 347 -10.89 1.88 0.55
CA ALA A 347 -11.69 1.10 -0.39
C ALA A 347 -13.17 1.06 0.03
N ASN A 348 -13.43 0.84 1.32
CA ASN A 348 -14.80 0.84 1.85
C ASN A 348 -15.48 2.21 1.69
N SER A 349 -14.75 3.32 1.82
CA SER A 349 -15.29 4.68 1.63
C SER A 349 -15.83 4.92 0.20
N GLU A 350 -15.33 4.17 -0.77
CA GLU A 350 -15.78 4.18 -2.18
C GLU A 350 -16.87 3.14 -2.46
N GLY A 351 -17.23 2.30 -1.48
CA GLY A 351 -18.17 1.20 -1.66
C GLY A 351 -17.53 -0.02 -2.35
N ILE A 352 -16.19 -0.09 -2.38
CA ILE A 352 -15.47 -1.28 -2.81
C ILE A 352 -15.44 -2.24 -1.62
N THR A 353 -16.03 -3.42 -1.80
CA THR A 353 -16.05 -4.43 -0.74
C THR A 353 -14.64 -4.99 -0.49
N TYR A 354 -14.40 -5.50 0.71
CA TYR A 354 -13.15 -6.19 1.02
C TYR A 354 -12.86 -7.33 0.03
N ARG A 355 -13.90 -8.11 -0.29
CA ARG A 355 -13.83 -9.16 -1.31
C ARG A 355 -13.35 -8.62 -2.66
N ASP A 356 -13.94 -7.52 -3.13
CA ASP A 356 -13.59 -6.96 -4.44
C ASP A 356 -12.14 -6.44 -4.42
N LEU A 357 -11.69 -5.82 -3.33
CA LEU A 357 -10.30 -5.38 -3.18
C LEU A 357 -9.30 -6.55 -3.29
N ILE A 358 -9.55 -7.64 -2.54
CA ILE A 358 -8.67 -8.81 -2.56
C ILE A 358 -8.66 -9.47 -3.95
N LEU A 359 -9.82 -9.58 -4.58
CA LEU A 359 -9.91 -10.17 -5.92
C LEU A 359 -9.25 -9.30 -6.99
N GLU A 360 -9.34 -7.96 -6.89
CA GLU A 360 -8.61 -7.06 -7.79
C GLU A 360 -7.10 -7.30 -7.71
N ILE A 361 -6.54 -7.33 -6.51
CA ILE A 361 -5.10 -7.61 -6.31
C ILE A 361 -4.73 -8.99 -6.87
N LEU A 362 -5.55 -10.02 -6.61
CA LEU A 362 -5.32 -11.37 -7.11
C LEU A 362 -5.32 -11.43 -8.65
N TYR A 363 -6.29 -10.80 -9.29
CA TYR A 363 -6.45 -10.84 -10.74
C TYR A 363 -5.38 -10.00 -11.45
N LEU A 364 -4.99 -8.85 -10.90
CA LEU A 364 -3.86 -8.07 -11.39
C LEU A 364 -2.57 -8.90 -11.39
N GLY A 365 -2.27 -9.57 -10.27
CA GLY A 365 -1.14 -10.48 -10.19
C GLY A 365 -1.23 -11.63 -11.21
N ALA A 366 -2.37 -12.33 -11.26
CA ALA A 366 -2.59 -13.45 -12.16
C ALA A 366 -2.40 -13.09 -13.64
N SER A 367 -2.82 -11.90 -14.04
CA SER A 367 -2.71 -11.44 -15.43
C SER A 367 -1.27 -11.27 -15.90
N ARG A 368 -0.35 -10.89 -15.01
CA ARG A 368 1.09 -10.77 -15.33
C ARG A 368 1.72 -12.10 -15.74
N PHE A 369 1.18 -13.20 -15.23
CA PHE A 369 1.65 -14.56 -15.49
C PHE A 369 0.77 -15.32 -16.49
N LYS A 370 -0.11 -14.59 -17.23
CA LYS A 370 -1.00 -15.17 -18.27
C LYS A 370 -1.93 -16.26 -17.74
N LEU A 371 -2.35 -16.14 -16.48
CA LEU A 371 -3.36 -17.04 -15.89
C LEU A 371 -4.78 -16.62 -16.23
N LEU A 372 -4.95 -15.46 -16.86
CA LEU A 372 -6.20 -14.89 -17.30
C LEU A 372 -6.12 -14.52 -18.77
N GLU A 373 -7.19 -14.79 -19.51
CA GLU A 373 -7.40 -14.20 -20.83
C GLU A 373 -7.95 -12.76 -20.67
N PRO A 374 -7.52 -11.83 -21.53
CA PRO A 374 -8.04 -10.48 -21.46
C PRO A 374 -9.53 -10.44 -21.81
N ALA A 375 -10.28 -9.57 -21.14
CA ALA A 375 -11.68 -9.34 -21.47
C ALA A 375 -11.81 -8.82 -22.91
N THR A 376 -12.72 -9.39 -23.67
CA THR A 376 -13.10 -8.87 -24.99
C THR A 376 -14.20 -7.83 -24.80
N PHE A 377 -13.85 -6.57 -25.02
CA PHE A 377 -14.86 -5.52 -25.11
C PHE A 377 -15.51 -5.57 -26.49
N GLY A 378 -16.84 -5.67 -26.53
CA GLY A 378 -17.60 -5.43 -27.76
C GLY A 378 -17.32 -4.02 -28.30
N PRO A 379 -17.81 -3.61 -29.48
CA PRO A 379 -17.45 -2.35 -30.15
C PRO A 379 -17.94 -1.08 -29.44
N PHE A 380 -17.96 -1.07 -28.11
CA PHE A 380 -18.39 0.07 -27.31
C PHE A 380 -17.20 0.93 -26.88
N SER A 381 -17.36 2.22 -27.12
CA SER A 381 -16.47 3.31 -26.81
C SER A 381 -16.13 3.35 -25.30
N ILE A 382 -14.85 3.48 -24.99
CA ILE A 382 -14.27 3.79 -23.67
C ILE A 382 -14.87 5.08 -23.05
N ASP A 383 -15.54 5.92 -23.84
CA ASP A 383 -16.22 7.16 -23.41
C ASP A 383 -17.47 6.96 -22.51
N ALA A 384 -17.97 5.74 -22.37
CA ALA A 384 -19.14 5.43 -21.53
C ALA A 384 -18.85 5.30 -20.03
N LEU A 385 -17.57 5.25 -19.64
CA LEU A 385 -17.16 5.15 -18.22
C LEU A 385 -17.04 6.55 -17.58
N LYS A 386 -18.15 7.26 -17.39
CA LYS A 386 -18.17 8.53 -16.62
C LYS A 386 -17.97 8.25 -15.12
N PRO A 387 -17.13 9.04 -14.43
CA PRO A 387 -16.87 8.86 -13.01
C PRO A 387 -18.15 9.09 -12.19
N ARG A 388 -18.44 8.19 -11.24
CA ARG A 388 -19.53 8.35 -10.27
C ARG A 388 -19.29 9.56 -9.38
N ARG A 389 -20.37 10.27 -9.00
CA ARG A 389 -20.34 11.41 -8.08
C ARG A 389 -19.72 11.00 -6.75
N VAL A 390 -18.79 11.83 -6.26
CA VAL A 390 -18.18 11.74 -4.93
C VAL A 390 -19.29 11.80 -3.86
N ARG A 391 -19.30 10.84 -2.94
CA ARG A 391 -20.16 10.88 -1.74
C ARG A 391 -19.61 11.89 -0.74
N GLU A 392 -20.48 12.42 0.11
CA GLU A 392 -20.11 13.33 1.19
C GLU A 392 -19.05 12.70 2.12
N SER A 393 -18.14 13.53 2.64
CA SER A 393 -17.06 13.11 3.53
C SER A 393 -17.61 12.49 4.82
N VAL A 394 -17.14 11.32 5.17
CA VAL A 394 -17.52 10.61 6.39
C VAL A 394 -16.29 10.57 7.31
N VAL A 395 -16.52 10.91 8.58
CA VAL A 395 -15.49 10.68 9.61
C VAL A 395 -15.43 9.17 9.84
N VAL A 396 -14.35 8.57 9.44
CA VAL A 396 -14.09 7.14 9.63
C VAL A 396 -13.41 6.97 11.00
N ARG A 397 -14.03 6.17 11.88
CA ARG A 397 -13.42 5.75 13.16
C ARG A 397 -12.94 4.32 12.98
N ARG A 398 -11.73 4.07 13.40
CA ARG A 398 -11.13 2.71 13.47
C ARG A 398 -11.48 2.02 14.76
#